data_a83b24c41a73e9390b1bfba28d212895
#
_entry.id   a83b24c41a73e9390b1bfba28d212895
#
_cell.length_a   1.000
_cell.length_b   1.000
_cell.length_c   1.000
_cell.angle_alpha   90.00
_cell.angle_beta   90.00
_cell.angle_gamma   90.00
#
_symmetry.space_group_name_H-M   'P 1'
#
loop_
_entity.id
_entity.type
_entity.pdbx_description
1 polymer ?
#
loop_
_entity_poly.entity_id
_entity_poly.type
_entity_poly.pdbx_seq_one_letter_code
_entity_poly.pdbx_strand_id
1 'polypeptide(L)'
;GDSLFSSNCFGHAASTGAYAGRKAAAYAAKQEGFIAPCETQVANEMERVYAPLGGDPVNGVSWKELNEAIAKAMQNYCGEQKRDELLLSGVDLLSRYEKEIVPRTYAANPHELMRLLEVFDILTVAQIILQACLARRQTCPKLEFYRTDDDGRAMAPFICIHNDGERVVAREVPLDYAGDIRENYEKHNQDYMAEKAKEAQA
;
A
#
# COMPACT_ATOMS: atom_id res chain seq x y z
N GLY A 1 8.45 -4.07 9.75
CA GLY A 1 9.32 -5.03 9.06
C GLY A 1 10.78 -4.93 9.42
N ASP A 2 11.32 -3.76 9.75
CA ASP A 2 12.75 -3.55 9.97
C ASP A 2 13.27 -4.18 11.27
N SER A 3 12.44 -4.41 12.24
CA SER A 3 12.81 -5.06 13.50
C SER A 3 13.39 -6.46 13.32
N LEU A 4 13.03 -7.16 12.25
CA LEU A 4 13.56 -8.49 11.91
C LEU A 4 14.93 -8.46 11.21
N PHE A 5 15.32 -7.30 10.68
CA PHE A 5 16.53 -7.13 9.85
C PHE A 5 17.37 -5.92 10.27
N SER A 6 17.25 -5.50 11.52
CA SER A 6 17.79 -4.23 12.05
C SER A 6 19.29 -4.00 11.81
N SER A 7 20.08 -5.03 11.59
CA SER A 7 21.52 -4.91 11.32
C SER A 7 21.89 -4.92 9.83
N ASN A 8 20.95 -5.10 8.92
CA ASN A 8 21.23 -5.30 7.50
C ASN A 8 20.69 -4.19 6.58
N CYS A 9 20.14 -3.10 7.11
CA CYS A 9 19.50 -2.03 6.33
C CYS A 9 20.43 -1.44 5.26
N PHE A 10 21.65 -1.06 5.62
CA PHE A 10 22.63 -0.50 4.68
C PHE A 10 23.08 -1.49 3.61
N GLY A 11 23.41 -2.71 4.00
CA GLY A 11 23.83 -3.76 3.07
C GLY A 11 22.74 -4.09 2.06
N HIS A 12 21.50 -4.21 2.54
CA HIS A 12 20.32 -4.44 1.70
C HIS A 12 20.07 -3.27 0.74
N ALA A 13 20.02 -2.05 1.25
CA ALA A 13 19.78 -0.86 0.44
C ALA A 13 20.86 -0.66 -0.63
N ALA A 14 22.14 -0.81 -0.29
CA ALA A 14 23.24 -0.68 -1.23
C ALA A 14 23.21 -1.76 -2.32
N SER A 15 23.00 -3.02 -1.94
CA SER A 15 22.99 -4.15 -2.88
C SER A 15 21.79 -4.10 -3.83
N THR A 16 20.60 -3.88 -3.31
CA THR A 16 19.37 -3.80 -4.11
C THR A 16 19.34 -2.54 -4.96
N GLY A 17 19.79 -1.40 -4.42
CA GLY A 17 19.92 -0.15 -5.17
C GLY A 17 20.89 -0.26 -6.33
N ALA A 18 22.08 -0.82 -6.12
CA ALA A 18 23.06 -1.07 -7.18
C ALA A 18 22.53 -2.05 -8.24
N TYR A 19 21.81 -3.09 -7.83
CA TYR A 19 21.17 -4.03 -8.77
C TYR A 19 20.07 -3.33 -9.59
N ALA A 20 19.17 -2.62 -8.94
CA ALA A 20 18.07 -1.91 -9.58
C ALA A 20 18.59 -0.85 -10.56
N GLY A 21 19.60 -0.05 -10.15
CA GLY A 21 20.21 0.95 -11.01
C GLY A 21 20.84 0.36 -12.28
N ARG A 22 21.59 -0.75 -12.16
CA ARG A 22 22.14 -1.44 -13.34
C ARG A 22 21.03 -1.95 -14.28
N LYS A 23 19.94 -2.51 -13.73
CA LYS A 23 18.81 -2.99 -14.55
C LYS A 23 18.07 -1.85 -15.23
N ALA A 24 17.82 -0.76 -14.51
CA ALA A 24 17.18 0.43 -15.06
C ALA A 24 18.03 1.05 -16.21
N ALA A 25 19.32 1.21 -15.99
CA ALA A 25 20.23 1.72 -17.03
C ALA A 25 20.26 0.80 -18.28
N ALA A 26 20.34 -0.53 -18.07
CA ALA A 26 20.31 -1.49 -19.17
C ALA A 26 18.96 -1.51 -19.91
N TYR A 27 17.86 -1.23 -19.22
CA TYR A 27 16.55 -1.07 -19.85
C TYR A 27 16.49 0.22 -20.67
N ALA A 28 16.88 1.34 -20.06
CA ALA A 28 16.86 2.65 -20.72
C ALA A 28 17.76 2.68 -21.99
N ALA A 29 18.92 2.02 -21.94
CA ALA A 29 19.84 1.93 -23.09
C ALA A 29 19.25 1.17 -24.31
N LYS A 30 18.19 0.38 -24.12
CA LYS A 30 17.50 -0.35 -25.20
C LYS A 30 16.34 0.42 -25.81
N GLN A 31 15.98 1.56 -25.22
CA GLN A 31 14.87 2.37 -25.72
C GLN A 31 15.34 3.26 -26.87
N GLU A 32 14.57 3.34 -27.93
CA GLU A 32 14.84 4.22 -29.08
C GLU A 32 14.26 5.62 -28.83
N GLY A 33 14.99 6.41 -28.02
CA GLY A 33 14.63 7.80 -27.73
C GLY A 33 13.60 7.98 -26.62
N PHE A 34 13.12 9.20 -26.46
CA PHE A 34 12.09 9.56 -25.50
C PHE A 34 10.69 9.36 -26.07
N ILE A 35 9.81 8.73 -25.30
CA ILE A 35 8.38 8.68 -25.64
C ILE A 35 7.81 10.08 -25.43
N ALA A 36 7.17 10.64 -26.45
CA ALA A 36 6.50 11.92 -26.34
C ALA A 36 5.37 11.84 -25.30
N PRO A 37 5.26 12.83 -24.38
CA PRO A 37 4.16 12.85 -23.43
C PRO A 37 2.81 12.91 -24.17
N CYS A 38 1.82 12.20 -23.66
CA CYS A 38 0.45 12.33 -24.13
C CYS A 38 -0.13 13.67 -23.64
N GLU A 39 -0.41 14.60 -24.53
CA GLU A 39 -0.91 15.94 -24.18
C GLU A 39 -2.18 15.90 -23.33
N THR A 40 -3.08 14.98 -23.60
CA THR A 40 -4.30 14.78 -22.80
C THR A 40 -3.98 14.34 -21.37
N GLN A 41 -3.02 13.42 -21.21
CA GLN A 41 -2.60 13.00 -19.87
C GLN A 41 -1.94 14.13 -19.09
N VAL A 42 -1.11 14.93 -19.76
CA VAL A 42 -0.48 16.12 -19.15
C VAL A 42 -1.55 17.13 -18.72
N ALA A 43 -2.52 17.43 -19.59
CA ALA A 43 -3.60 18.35 -19.28
C ALA A 43 -4.45 17.90 -18.09
N ASN A 44 -4.85 16.63 -18.09
CA ASN A 44 -5.61 16.03 -16.99
C ASN A 44 -4.84 16.09 -15.66
N GLU A 45 -3.55 15.79 -15.69
CA GLU A 45 -2.72 15.85 -14.49
C GLU A 45 -2.50 17.27 -13.99
N MET A 46 -2.33 18.24 -14.89
CA MET A 46 -2.30 19.65 -14.52
C MET A 46 -3.61 20.09 -13.87
N GLU A 47 -4.75 19.71 -14.43
CA GLU A 47 -6.05 20.01 -13.84
C GLU A 47 -6.17 19.38 -12.44
N ARG A 48 -5.85 18.11 -12.29
CA ARG A 48 -5.86 17.41 -10.99
C ARG A 48 -5.00 18.10 -9.94
N VAL A 49 -3.78 18.52 -10.32
CA VAL A 49 -2.81 19.12 -9.39
C VAL A 49 -3.25 20.54 -8.99
N TYR A 50 -3.76 21.34 -9.91
CA TYR A 50 -4.01 22.76 -9.65
C TYR A 50 -5.47 23.10 -9.30
N ALA A 51 -6.41 22.17 -9.50
CA ALA A 51 -7.83 22.40 -9.17
C ALA A 51 -8.05 22.94 -7.75
N PRO A 52 -7.34 22.47 -6.70
CA PRO A 52 -7.57 22.95 -5.34
C PRO A 52 -7.26 24.43 -5.12
N LEU A 53 -6.43 25.07 -5.97
CA LEU A 53 -6.19 26.53 -5.87
C LEU A 53 -7.41 27.37 -6.21
N GLY A 54 -8.36 26.83 -6.97
CA GLY A 54 -9.66 27.45 -7.26
C GLY A 54 -10.77 27.05 -6.31
N GLY A 55 -10.49 26.22 -5.29
CA GLY A 55 -11.48 25.72 -4.35
C GLY A 55 -12.06 26.79 -3.42
N ASP A 56 -13.20 26.50 -2.81
CA ASP A 56 -13.91 27.40 -1.89
C ASP A 56 -13.33 27.30 -0.47
N PRO A 57 -12.66 28.33 0.09
CA PRO A 57 -12.09 28.29 1.42
C PRO A 57 -13.14 28.36 2.54
N VAL A 58 -14.40 28.71 2.24
CA VAL A 58 -15.47 28.84 3.22
C VAL A 58 -16.20 27.51 3.43
N ASN A 59 -16.55 26.82 2.33
CA ASN A 59 -17.33 25.58 2.35
C ASN A 59 -16.52 24.35 1.92
N GLY A 60 -15.25 24.55 1.53
CA GLY A 60 -14.35 23.48 1.13
C GLY A 60 -13.71 22.76 2.30
N VAL A 61 -12.95 21.74 1.99
CA VAL A 61 -12.23 20.90 2.97
C VAL A 61 -10.74 21.20 2.88
N SER A 62 -10.13 21.56 4.00
CA SER A 62 -8.69 21.79 4.08
C SER A 62 -7.90 20.48 4.07
N TRP A 63 -6.62 20.56 3.73
CA TRP A 63 -5.71 19.42 3.80
C TRP A 63 -5.64 18.79 5.19
N LYS A 64 -5.76 19.60 6.27
CA LYS A 64 -5.73 19.12 7.66
C LYS A 64 -6.94 18.27 8.00
N GLU A 65 -8.13 18.73 7.62
CA GLU A 65 -9.38 18.00 7.86
C GLU A 65 -9.40 16.67 7.12
N LEU A 66 -8.99 16.65 5.84
CA LEU A 66 -8.92 15.41 5.08
C LEU A 66 -7.87 14.45 5.65
N ASN A 67 -6.69 14.94 6.01
CA ASN A 67 -5.64 14.12 6.62
C ASN A 67 -6.09 13.47 7.93
N GLU A 68 -6.74 14.25 8.80
CA GLU A 68 -7.26 13.74 10.06
C GLU A 68 -8.38 12.71 9.85
N ALA A 69 -9.25 12.93 8.88
CA ALA A 69 -10.32 12.01 8.52
C ALA A 69 -9.75 10.66 8.03
N ILE A 70 -8.71 10.68 7.17
CA ILE A 70 -8.03 9.46 6.71
C ILE A 70 -7.36 8.75 7.88
N ALA A 71 -6.63 9.46 8.74
CA ALA A 71 -5.96 8.87 9.90
C ALA A 71 -6.96 8.17 10.84
N LYS A 72 -8.10 8.80 11.14
CA LYS A 72 -9.18 8.20 11.94
C LYS A 72 -9.79 6.98 11.25
N ALA A 73 -10.02 7.05 9.94
CA ALA A 73 -10.51 5.91 9.18
C ALA A 73 -9.56 4.71 9.28
N MET A 74 -8.26 4.93 9.07
CA MET A 74 -7.27 3.86 9.18
C MET A 74 -7.16 3.30 10.59
N GLN A 75 -7.20 4.14 11.62
CA GLN A 75 -7.18 3.70 13.01
C GLN A 75 -8.40 2.84 13.37
N ASN A 76 -9.59 3.19 12.88
CA ASN A 76 -10.82 2.51 13.23
C ASN A 76 -11.03 1.21 12.41
N TYR A 77 -10.63 1.20 11.16
CA TYR A 77 -10.93 0.12 10.21
C TYR A 77 -9.75 -0.76 9.84
N CYS A 78 -8.50 -0.31 10.09
CA CYS A 78 -7.28 -1.07 9.86
C CYS A 78 -6.41 -1.17 11.12
N GLY A 79 -7.04 -1.29 12.28
CA GLY A 79 -6.37 -1.42 13.58
C GLY A 79 -5.58 -2.73 13.72
N GLU A 80 -5.07 -3.00 14.93
CA GLU A 80 -4.24 -4.17 15.21
C GLU A 80 -4.96 -5.47 14.84
N GLN A 81 -6.19 -5.65 15.32
CA GLN A 81 -7.03 -6.82 15.00
C GLN A 81 -7.89 -6.52 13.76
N LYS A 82 -7.64 -7.25 12.69
CA LYS A 82 -8.28 -7.05 11.39
C LYS A 82 -9.33 -8.13 11.12
N ARG A 83 -10.39 -7.73 10.41
CA ARG A 83 -11.42 -8.62 9.86
C ARG A 83 -12.06 -7.99 8.63
N ASP A 84 -12.61 -8.82 7.74
CA ASP A 84 -13.20 -8.35 6.48
C ASP A 84 -14.23 -7.25 6.66
N GLU A 85 -15.16 -7.39 7.60
CA GLU A 85 -16.24 -6.42 7.82
C GLU A 85 -15.72 -5.00 8.10
N LEU A 86 -14.68 -4.88 8.95
CA LEU A 86 -14.07 -3.58 9.24
C LEU A 86 -13.26 -3.05 8.06
N LEU A 87 -12.45 -3.91 7.44
CA LEU A 87 -11.64 -3.51 6.29
C LEU A 87 -12.50 -3.05 5.12
N LEU A 88 -13.61 -3.75 4.80
CA LEU A 88 -14.55 -3.35 3.75
C LEU A 88 -15.22 -2.01 4.07
N SER A 89 -15.61 -1.78 5.33
CA SER A 89 -16.14 -0.49 5.76
C SER A 89 -15.12 0.64 5.57
N GLY A 90 -13.84 0.36 5.83
CA GLY A 90 -12.74 1.29 5.57
C GLY A 90 -12.57 1.60 4.08
N VAL A 91 -12.62 0.57 3.22
CA VAL A 91 -12.55 0.73 1.75
C VAL A 91 -13.69 1.61 1.25
N ASP A 92 -14.92 1.35 1.67
CA ASP A 92 -16.07 2.15 1.28
C ASP A 92 -15.94 3.61 1.72
N LEU A 93 -15.48 3.83 2.96
CA LEU A 93 -15.31 5.18 3.49
C LEU A 93 -14.22 5.96 2.73
N LEU A 94 -13.04 5.36 2.48
CA LEU A 94 -11.98 6.03 1.74
C LEU A 94 -12.37 6.26 0.26
N SER A 95 -13.11 5.35 -0.36
CA SER A 95 -13.66 5.57 -1.70
C SER A 95 -14.64 6.75 -1.76
N ARG A 96 -15.43 6.94 -0.70
CA ARG A 96 -16.30 8.13 -0.58
C ARG A 96 -15.46 9.40 -0.39
N TYR A 97 -14.40 9.36 0.40
CA TYR A 97 -13.51 10.52 0.53
C TYR A 97 -12.93 10.93 -0.82
N GLU A 98 -12.46 9.97 -1.61
CA GLU A 98 -11.94 10.23 -2.95
C GLU A 98 -12.98 10.88 -3.87
N LYS A 99 -14.22 10.36 -3.89
CA LYS A 99 -15.27 10.79 -4.82
C LYS A 99 -16.00 12.06 -4.39
N GLU A 100 -16.20 12.24 -3.08
CA GLU A 100 -17.11 13.28 -2.55
C GLU A 100 -16.35 14.41 -1.84
N ILE A 101 -15.18 14.11 -1.23
CA ILE A 101 -14.43 15.07 -0.43
C ILE A 101 -13.29 15.69 -1.23
N VAL A 102 -12.48 14.87 -1.93
CA VAL A 102 -11.36 15.37 -2.74
C VAL A 102 -11.78 16.48 -3.72
N PRO A 103 -12.90 16.40 -4.44
CA PRO A 103 -13.34 17.48 -5.32
C PRO A 103 -13.72 18.78 -4.60
N ARG A 104 -13.91 18.73 -3.30
CA ARG A 104 -14.27 19.90 -2.47
C ARG A 104 -13.08 20.45 -1.68
N THR A 105 -11.89 19.93 -1.90
CA THR A 105 -10.69 20.43 -1.23
C THR A 105 -10.26 21.78 -1.80
N TYR A 106 -9.61 22.57 -0.95
CA TYR A 106 -9.03 23.84 -1.35
C TYR A 106 -7.60 24.03 -0.81
N ALA A 107 -6.84 24.86 -1.49
CA ALA A 107 -5.52 25.32 -1.08
C ALA A 107 -5.45 26.85 -1.28
N ALA A 108 -5.18 27.59 -0.20
CA ALA A 108 -5.12 29.04 -0.25
C ALA A 108 -3.81 29.59 -0.85
N ASN A 109 -2.80 28.75 -0.98
CA ASN A 109 -1.47 29.11 -1.47
C ASN A 109 -0.70 27.86 -1.94
N PRO A 110 0.45 28.02 -2.62
CA PRO A 110 1.24 26.89 -3.12
C PRO A 110 1.76 25.94 -2.02
N HIS A 111 2.02 26.43 -0.81
CA HIS A 111 2.44 25.58 0.31
C HIS A 111 1.30 24.64 0.74
N GLU A 112 0.09 25.16 0.87
CA GLU A 112 -1.07 24.33 1.20
C GLU A 112 -1.42 23.34 0.07
N LEU A 113 -1.21 23.76 -1.20
CA LEU A 113 -1.35 22.86 -2.33
C LEU A 113 -0.40 21.66 -2.22
N MET A 114 0.87 21.91 -1.91
CA MET A 114 1.84 20.84 -1.70
C MET A 114 1.38 19.88 -0.57
N ARG A 115 0.91 20.42 0.55
CA ARG A 115 0.39 19.61 1.65
C ARG A 115 -0.84 18.80 1.27
N LEU A 116 -1.72 19.39 0.46
CA LEU A 116 -2.92 18.68 0.00
C LEU A 116 -2.57 17.55 -0.97
N LEU A 117 -1.61 17.73 -1.85
CA LEU A 117 -1.11 16.67 -2.74
C LEU A 117 -0.50 15.51 -1.94
N GLU A 118 0.28 15.80 -0.90
CA GLU A 118 0.75 14.75 0.04
C GLU A 118 -0.41 13.98 0.67
N VAL A 119 -1.51 14.65 1.02
CA VAL A 119 -2.70 14.00 1.60
C VAL A 119 -3.43 13.13 0.56
N PHE A 120 -3.44 13.51 -0.71
CA PHE A 120 -3.97 12.65 -1.78
C PHE A 120 -3.13 11.37 -1.95
N ASP A 121 -1.81 11.49 -1.85
CA ASP A 121 -0.93 10.31 -1.86
C ASP A 121 -1.16 9.42 -0.62
N ILE A 122 -1.36 10.02 0.56
CA ILE A 122 -1.73 9.29 1.79
C ILE A 122 -3.06 8.55 1.60
N LEU A 123 -4.07 9.17 0.97
CA LEU A 123 -5.35 8.53 0.67
C LEU A 123 -5.15 7.30 -0.23
N THR A 124 -4.38 7.46 -1.30
CA THR A 124 -4.05 6.36 -2.23
C THR A 124 -3.33 5.21 -1.50
N VAL A 125 -2.34 5.52 -0.69
CA VAL A 125 -1.60 4.51 0.09
C VAL A 125 -2.52 3.82 1.11
N ALA A 126 -3.41 4.56 1.77
CA ALA A 126 -4.39 4.00 2.70
C ALA A 126 -5.34 3.00 2.01
N GLN A 127 -5.82 3.32 0.82
CA GLN A 127 -6.63 2.40 0.00
C GLN A 127 -5.85 1.13 -0.38
N ILE A 128 -4.59 1.27 -0.80
CA ILE A 128 -3.71 0.14 -1.11
C ILE A 128 -3.49 -0.75 0.12
N ILE A 129 -3.26 -0.17 1.29
CA ILE A 129 -3.08 -0.91 2.54
C ILE A 129 -4.33 -1.72 2.88
N LEU A 130 -5.53 -1.12 2.79
CA LEU A 130 -6.79 -1.82 3.06
C LEU A 130 -6.99 -3.00 2.10
N GLN A 131 -6.73 -2.81 0.81
CA GLN A 131 -6.82 -3.88 -0.19
C GLN A 131 -5.81 -5.01 0.07
N ALA A 132 -4.58 -4.66 0.43
CA ALA A 132 -3.57 -5.65 0.81
C ALA A 132 -3.97 -6.43 2.07
N CYS A 133 -4.54 -5.74 3.07
CA CYS A 133 -5.04 -6.37 4.29
C CYS A 133 -6.24 -7.29 4.02
N LEU A 134 -7.16 -6.91 3.11
CA LEU A 134 -8.27 -7.76 2.70
C LEU A 134 -7.79 -9.03 1.99
N ALA A 135 -6.82 -8.89 1.10
CA ALA A 135 -6.28 -10.04 0.37
C ALA A 135 -5.49 -11.00 1.27
N ARG A 136 -4.83 -10.46 2.32
CA ARG A 136 -4.07 -11.26 3.27
C ARG A 136 -4.99 -11.86 4.32
N ARG A 137 -5.21 -13.17 4.23
CA ARG A 137 -6.14 -13.93 5.10
C ARG A 137 -5.49 -14.61 6.29
N GLN A 138 -4.15 -14.54 6.42
CA GLN A 138 -3.41 -15.25 7.47
C GLN A 138 -2.83 -14.29 8.49
N THR A 139 -2.97 -14.64 9.75
CA THR A 139 -2.24 -14.04 10.87
C THR A 139 -0.75 -14.36 10.74
N CYS A 140 0.09 -13.37 10.94
CA CYS A 140 1.55 -13.52 10.99
C CYS A 140 2.11 -12.72 12.18
N PRO A 141 2.27 -13.32 13.36
CA PRO A 141 2.76 -12.62 14.56
C PRO A 141 4.13 -11.97 14.37
N LYS A 142 5.02 -12.59 13.57
CA LYS A 142 6.35 -12.03 13.23
C LYS A 142 6.29 -10.70 12.46
N LEU A 143 5.16 -10.42 11.81
CA LEU A 143 4.90 -9.15 11.12
C LEU A 143 3.91 -8.27 11.87
N GLU A 144 3.54 -8.63 13.09
CA GLU A 144 2.51 -7.95 13.90
C GLU A 144 1.19 -7.77 13.12
N PHE A 145 0.85 -8.77 12.30
CA PHE A 145 -0.35 -8.80 11.49
C PHE A 145 -1.32 -9.84 12.02
N TYR A 146 -2.44 -9.40 12.56
CA TYR A 146 -3.42 -10.26 13.21
C TYR A 146 -4.78 -10.17 12.51
N ARG A 147 -5.38 -11.36 12.25
CA ARG A 147 -6.73 -11.52 11.71
C ARG A 147 -7.58 -12.30 12.70
N THR A 148 -8.79 -11.80 12.97
CA THR A 148 -9.78 -12.55 13.78
C THR A 148 -10.57 -13.55 12.94
N ASP A 149 -10.52 -13.42 11.61
CA ASP A 149 -11.13 -14.25 10.58
C ASP A 149 -10.06 -14.99 9.73
N ASP A 150 -8.97 -15.41 10.38
CA ASP A 150 -7.87 -16.18 9.76
C ASP A 150 -8.41 -17.44 9.05
N ASP A 151 -7.99 -17.68 7.82
CA ASP A 151 -8.42 -18.83 7.02
C ASP A 151 -7.64 -20.13 7.30
N GLY A 152 -6.69 -20.09 8.22
CA GLY A 152 -5.91 -21.25 8.69
C GLY A 152 -4.87 -21.77 7.69
N ARG A 153 -4.63 -21.07 6.57
CA ARG A 153 -3.58 -21.48 5.64
C ARG A 153 -2.19 -21.39 6.29
N ALA A 154 -1.39 -22.43 6.09
CA ALA A 154 -0.06 -22.52 6.68
C ALA A 154 0.92 -21.48 6.12
N MET A 155 0.75 -21.07 4.88
CA MET A 155 1.65 -20.21 4.13
C MET A 155 0.89 -19.13 3.39
N ALA A 156 1.25 -17.88 3.67
CA ALA A 156 0.71 -16.74 2.93
C ALA A 156 1.47 -16.54 1.61
N PRO A 157 0.79 -16.45 0.46
CA PRO A 157 1.41 -16.05 -0.79
C PRO A 157 1.88 -14.59 -0.74
N PHE A 158 2.65 -14.15 -1.72
CA PHE A 158 2.82 -12.73 -1.98
C PHE A 158 1.50 -12.11 -2.45
N ILE A 159 1.20 -10.93 -1.94
CA ILE A 159 0.06 -10.13 -2.41
C ILE A 159 0.58 -9.03 -3.32
N CYS A 160 0.20 -9.07 -4.59
CA CYS A 160 0.49 -8.02 -5.55
C CYS A 160 -0.73 -7.12 -5.70
N ILE A 161 -0.56 -5.83 -5.44
CA ILE A 161 -1.58 -4.81 -5.63
C ILE A 161 -1.29 -4.07 -6.94
N HIS A 162 -2.31 -3.89 -7.76
CA HIS A 162 -2.20 -3.10 -8.99
C HIS A 162 -3.51 -2.37 -9.28
N ASN A 163 -3.45 -1.32 -10.09
CA ASN A 163 -4.62 -0.64 -10.62
C ASN A 163 -4.96 -1.26 -11.99
N ASP A 164 -6.19 -1.73 -12.15
CA ASP A 164 -6.68 -2.28 -13.43
C ASP A 164 -7.26 -1.19 -14.38
N GLY A 165 -7.13 0.08 -14.00
CA GLY A 165 -7.67 1.23 -14.71
C GLY A 165 -8.97 1.79 -14.13
N GLU A 166 -9.70 1.00 -13.34
CA GLU A 166 -10.95 1.39 -12.69
C GLU A 166 -10.85 1.31 -11.16
N ARG A 167 -10.10 0.35 -10.65
CA ARG A 167 -9.98 0.09 -9.21
C ARG A 167 -8.66 -0.57 -8.84
N VAL A 168 -8.34 -0.45 -7.57
CA VAL A 168 -7.22 -1.19 -6.97
C VAL A 168 -7.64 -2.63 -6.76
N VAL A 169 -6.86 -3.55 -7.31
CA VAL A 169 -7.10 -5.00 -7.20
C VAL A 169 -5.90 -5.71 -6.61
N ALA A 170 -6.17 -6.79 -5.88
CA ALA A 170 -5.17 -7.64 -5.29
C ALA A 170 -5.16 -9.00 -5.98
N ARG A 171 -3.97 -9.57 -6.21
CA ARG A 171 -3.80 -10.95 -6.65
C ARG A 171 -2.78 -11.66 -5.79
N GLU A 172 -3.01 -12.93 -5.54
CA GLU A 172 -2.03 -13.81 -4.92
C GLU A 172 -0.97 -14.25 -5.95
N VAL A 173 0.28 -14.21 -5.55
CA VAL A 173 1.41 -14.72 -6.34
C VAL A 173 2.07 -15.82 -5.51
N PRO A 174 2.12 -17.05 -6.04
CA PRO A 174 2.76 -18.17 -5.34
C PRO A 174 4.22 -17.85 -5.02
N LEU A 175 4.68 -18.34 -3.89
CA LEU A 175 6.10 -18.33 -3.56
C LEU A 175 6.81 -19.38 -4.43
N ASP A 176 7.65 -18.90 -5.33
CA ASP A 176 8.49 -19.76 -6.17
C ASP A 176 9.95 -19.60 -5.72
N TYR A 177 10.47 -20.65 -5.09
CA TYR A 177 11.85 -20.70 -4.63
C TYR A 177 12.63 -21.68 -5.51
N ALA A 178 13.78 -21.26 -6.00
CA ALA A 178 14.68 -22.09 -6.79
C ALA A 178 15.52 -23.02 -5.90
N GLY A 179 15.63 -24.30 -6.28
CA GLY A 179 16.52 -25.29 -5.69
C GLY A 179 16.33 -25.52 -4.19
N ASP A 180 17.44 -25.63 -3.46
CA ASP A 180 17.49 -25.98 -2.02
C ASP A 180 16.78 -24.98 -1.11
N ILE A 181 16.51 -23.77 -1.59
CA ILE A 181 15.77 -22.74 -0.83
C ILE A 181 14.35 -23.20 -0.54
N ARG A 182 13.72 -23.90 -1.46
CA ARG A 182 12.36 -24.42 -1.28
C ARG A 182 12.29 -25.44 -0.16
N GLU A 183 13.19 -26.42 -0.18
CA GLU A 183 13.24 -27.48 0.84
C GLU A 183 13.51 -26.89 2.24
N ASN A 184 14.46 -25.97 2.33
CA ASN A 184 14.76 -25.28 3.58
C ASN A 184 13.56 -24.46 4.09
N TYR A 185 12.87 -23.78 3.22
CA TYR A 185 11.68 -23.00 3.59
C TYR A 185 10.55 -23.88 4.09
N GLU A 186 10.24 -24.97 3.39
CA GLU A 186 9.21 -25.92 3.79
C GLU A 186 9.53 -26.55 5.15
N LYS A 187 10.77 -26.92 5.41
CA LYS A 187 11.21 -27.45 6.71
C LYS A 187 11.04 -26.43 7.83
N HIS A 188 11.51 -25.20 7.66
CA HIS A 188 11.37 -24.15 8.68
C HIS A 188 9.91 -23.74 8.91
N ASN A 189 9.07 -23.80 7.89
CA ASN A 189 7.66 -23.51 8.04
C ASN A 189 6.93 -24.62 8.83
N GLN A 190 7.33 -25.88 8.68
CA GLN A 190 6.80 -26.99 9.50
C GLN A 190 7.13 -26.79 10.98
N ASP A 191 8.37 -26.40 11.30
CA ASP A 191 8.78 -26.09 12.66
C ASP A 191 7.96 -24.93 13.26
N TYR A 192 7.76 -23.86 12.49
CA TYR A 192 6.93 -22.72 12.90
C TYR A 192 5.47 -23.08 13.14
N MET A 193 4.87 -23.89 12.28
CA MET A 193 3.48 -24.33 12.44
C MET A 193 3.33 -25.26 13.64
N ALA A 194 4.34 -26.08 13.94
CA ALA A 194 4.36 -26.92 15.14
C ALA A 194 4.47 -26.09 16.44
N GLU A 195 5.24 -25.01 16.44
CA GLU A 195 5.30 -24.05 17.55
C GLU A 195 3.95 -23.33 17.75
N LYS A 196 3.37 -22.81 16.67
CA LYS A 196 2.07 -22.13 16.70
C LYS A 196 0.95 -23.04 17.22
N ALA A 197 0.97 -24.31 16.84
CA ALA A 197 0.00 -25.30 17.33
C ALA A 197 0.16 -25.59 18.84
N LYS A 198 1.37 -25.52 19.38
CA LYS A 198 1.63 -25.66 20.84
C LYS A 198 1.17 -24.43 21.61
N GLU A 199 1.41 -23.22 21.09
CA GLU A 199 0.96 -21.98 21.71
C GLU A 199 -0.57 -21.88 21.78
N ALA A 200 -1.27 -22.39 20.77
CA ALA A 200 -2.74 -22.42 20.74
C ALA A 200 -3.36 -23.44 21.72
N GLN A 201 -2.56 -24.37 22.25
CA GLN A 201 -3.00 -25.40 23.22
C GLN A 201 -2.61 -25.07 24.67
N ALA A 202 -1.85 -24.00 24.88
CA ALA A 202 -1.41 -23.51 26.19
C ALA A 202 -2.28 -22.35 26.70
#